data_162ad43d32bf82a83e781ad44aa02c8b
#
_entry.id   162ad43d32bf82a83e781ad44aa02c8b
#
_cell.length_a   1.000
_cell.length_b   1.000
_cell.length_c   1.000
_cell.angle_alpha   90.00
_cell.angle_beta   90.00
_cell.angle_gamma   90.00
#
_symmetry.space_group_name_H-M   'P 1'
#
loop_
_entity.id
_entity.type
_entity.pdbx_description
1 polymer ?
#
loop_
_entity_poly.entity_id
_entity_poly.type
_entity_poly.pdbx_seq_one_letter_code
_entity_poly.pdbx_strand_id
1 'polypeptide(L)'
;TTIDIEVASDDGFPKPEFAEYPVITISCKNNIDDIYHVWGMGEYTPDRNNVVYYECADEAELLLSFLAHWHNPSNCPDVVTGWNTTFFDIPYLINRVTKVLGDEKAKMMSPWKHIRERIVRDQHQNENQTYEITGIQQLDYQDLFKKFAYTYGKQESHKLDHMAYVVLGENKLSYDEYGSLHVSTSLTSRSL
;
A
#
# COMPACT_ATOMS: atom_id res chain seq x y z
N THR A 1 -4.25 5.30 -10.36
CA THR A 1 -4.61 5.03 -8.95
C THR A 1 -3.39 5.13 -8.07
N THR A 2 -3.48 5.89 -6.99
CA THR A 2 -2.50 5.86 -5.90
C THR A 2 -2.90 4.77 -4.93
N ILE A 3 -1.92 4.00 -4.44
CA ILE A 3 -2.13 2.94 -3.44
C ILE A 3 -1.14 3.11 -2.27
N ASP A 4 -1.57 2.73 -1.08
CA ASP A 4 -0.77 2.66 0.12
C ASP A 4 -1.31 1.56 1.04
N ILE A 5 -0.43 0.87 1.77
CA ILE A 5 -0.81 -0.18 2.71
C ILE A 5 -0.22 0.05 4.10
N GLU A 6 -0.93 -0.39 5.13
CA GLU A 6 -0.39 -0.48 6.48
C GLU A 6 -0.33 -1.94 6.93
N VAL A 7 0.78 -2.28 7.56
CA VAL A 7 1.09 -3.65 7.98
C VAL A 7 1.31 -3.67 9.49
N ALA A 8 0.71 -4.64 10.17
CA ALA A 8 0.87 -4.83 11.62
C ALA A 8 2.23 -5.46 11.94
N SER A 9 3.28 -4.66 12.00
CA SER A 9 4.62 -5.13 12.36
C SER A 9 4.98 -4.67 13.78
N ASP A 10 5.31 -5.62 14.66
CA ASP A 10 5.76 -5.36 16.01
C ASP A 10 7.27 -5.16 16.11
N ASP A 11 8.04 -5.75 15.18
CA ASP A 11 9.50 -5.74 15.19
C ASP A 11 10.08 -5.26 13.85
N GLY A 12 10.42 -3.98 13.80
CA GLY A 12 11.17 -3.42 12.69
C GLY A 12 10.36 -3.25 11.39
N PHE A 13 11.05 -3.03 10.30
CA PHE A 13 10.42 -2.81 8.99
C PHE A 13 10.08 -4.16 8.34
N PRO A 14 8.80 -4.41 8.00
CA PRO A 14 8.38 -5.68 7.43
C PRO A 14 9.00 -5.89 6.04
N LYS A 15 9.47 -7.11 5.79
CA LYS A 15 10.11 -7.46 4.53
C LYS A 15 9.09 -8.01 3.53
N PRO A 16 8.96 -7.39 2.35
CA PRO A 16 7.96 -7.79 1.35
C PRO A 16 8.12 -9.24 0.88
N GLU A 17 9.35 -9.73 0.74
CA GLU A 17 9.64 -11.09 0.30
C GLU A 17 9.08 -12.18 1.23
N PHE A 18 8.92 -11.87 2.52
CA PHE A 18 8.36 -12.81 3.50
C PHE A 18 6.88 -12.56 3.77
N ALA A 19 6.41 -11.32 3.67
CA ALA A 19 5.05 -10.89 3.95
C ALA A 19 4.48 -11.57 5.23
N GLU A 20 5.24 -11.48 6.34
CA GLU A 20 4.94 -12.26 7.56
C GLU A 20 3.74 -11.71 8.31
N TYR A 21 3.63 -10.40 8.36
CA TYR A 21 2.63 -9.69 9.15
C TYR A 21 1.37 -9.41 8.35
N PRO A 22 0.20 -9.35 9.01
CA PRO A 22 -1.04 -9.05 8.32
C PRO A 22 -1.08 -7.62 7.79
N VAL A 23 -1.71 -7.46 6.63
CA VAL A 23 -2.14 -6.15 6.13
C VAL A 23 -3.38 -5.73 6.90
N ILE A 24 -3.31 -4.58 7.56
CA ILE A 24 -4.41 -4.06 8.39
C ILE A 24 -5.22 -2.97 7.71
N THR A 25 -4.63 -2.29 6.74
CA THR A 25 -5.34 -1.27 5.95
C THR A 25 -4.78 -1.25 4.54
N ILE A 26 -5.66 -1.08 3.57
CA ILE A 26 -5.32 -0.74 2.19
C ILE A 26 -6.09 0.54 1.84
N SER A 27 -5.40 1.51 1.26
CA SER A 27 -6.02 2.72 0.74
C SER A 27 -5.72 2.90 -0.75
N CYS A 28 -6.75 3.24 -1.51
CA CYS A 28 -6.64 3.55 -2.93
C CYS A 28 -7.35 4.86 -3.24
N LYS A 29 -6.74 5.67 -4.09
CA LYS A 29 -7.38 6.84 -4.67
C LYS A 29 -7.17 6.87 -6.17
N ASN A 30 -8.25 6.90 -6.94
CA ASN A 30 -8.11 7.18 -8.36
C ASN A 30 -8.14 8.70 -8.61
N ASN A 31 -7.72 9.12 -9.80
CA ASN A 31 -7.70 10.54 -10.17
C ASN A 31 -8.94 10.99 -10.97
N ILE A 32 -9.96 10.14 -11.07
CA ILE A 32 -11.15 10.39 -11.89
C ILE A 32 -12.27 11.00 -11.03
N ASP A 33 -12.57 10.38 -9.88
CA ASP A 33 -13.72 10.71 -9.02
C ASP A 33 -13.35 11.37 -7.69
N ASP A 34 -12.04 11.51 -7.40
CA ASP A 34 -11.51 12.06 -6.14
C ASP A 34 -11.96 11.30 -4.87
N ILE A 35 -12.38 10.04 -5.03
CA ILE A 35 -12.81 9.19 -3.92
C ILE A 35 -11.64 8.38 -3.38
N TYR A 36 -11.52 8.35 -2.06
CA TYR A 36 -10.65 7.42 -1.35
C TYR A 36 -11.43 6.15 -1.01
N HIS A 37 -10.93 5.03 -1.45
CA HIS A 37 -11.41 3.71 -1.06
C HIS A 37 -10.46 3.15 -0.01
N VAL A 38 -10.97 2.85 1.19
CA VAL A 38 -10.17 2.39 2.32
C VAL A 38 -10.74 1.10 2.86
N TRP A 39 -9.95 0.05 2.88
CA TRP A 39 -10.28 -1.23 3.51
C TRP A 39 -9.54 -1.32 4.84
N GLY A 40 -10.24 -1.71 5.89
CA GLY A 40 -9.64 -1.87 7.20
C GLY A 40 -10.45 -2.81 8.09
N MET A 41 -9.82 -3.25 9.18
CA MET A 41 -10.46 -4.07 10.20
C MET A 41 -10.91 -3.18 11.35
N GLY A 42 -12.17 -3.32 11.76
CA GLY A 42 -12.78 -2.55 12.84
C GLY A 42 -13.59 -1.36 12.35
N GLU A 43 -14.42 -0.86 13.26
CA GLU A 43 -15.33 0.24 12.99
C GLU A 43 -14.59 1.56 12.77
N TYR A 44 -14.93 2.23 11.67
CA TYR A 44 -14.44 3.57 11.38
C TYR A 44 -15.51 4.37 10.63
N THR A 45 -15.80 5.55 11.12
CA THR A 45 -16.70 6.49 10.43
C THR A 45 -15.87 7.59 9.80
N PRO A 46 -15.82 7.67 8.45
CA PRO A 46 -15.08 8.73 7.77
C PRO A 46 -15.59 10.12 8.17
N ASP A 47 -14.67 11.03 8.45
CA ASP A 47 -14.92 12.46 8.70
C ASP A 47 -15.03 13.28 7.40
N ARG A 48 -14.75 12.66 6.26
CA ARG A 48 -14.76 13.28 4.92
C ARG A 48 -15.77 12.60 4.01
N ASN A 49 -16.49 13.39 3.22
CA ASN A 49 -17.51 12.89 2.29
C ASN A 49 -16.94 12.13 1.08
N ASN A 50 -15.65 12.26 0.81
CA ASN A 50 -14.97 11.60 -0.29
C ASN A 50 -14.16 10.36 0.14
N VAL A 51 -14.48 9.78 1.29
CA VAL A 51 -13.91 8.53 1.77
C VAL A 51 -15.01 7.47 1.83
N VAL A 52 -14.79 6.36 1.16
CA VAL A 52 -15.60 5.14 1.27
C VAL A 52 -14.80 4.12 2.06
N TYR A 53 -15.27 3.78 3.25
CA TYR A 53 -14.65 2.79 4.12
C TYR A 53 -15.36 1.45 3.98
N TYR A 54 -14.57 0.40 3.80
CA TYR A 54 -14.99 -0.99 3.75
C TYR A 54 -14.52 -1.68 5.03
N GLU A 55 -15.44 -1.85 5.96
CA GLU A 55 -15.18 -2.59 7.19
C GLU A 55 -15.09 -4.08 6.89
N CYS A 56 -14.03 -4.72 7.34
CA CYS A 56 -13.74 -6.13 7.14
C CYS A 56 -13.56 -6.83 8.47
N ALA A 57 -14.11 -8.03 8.62
CA ALA A 57 -14.05 -8.81 9.85
C ALA A 57 -12.64 -9.36 10.12
N ASP A 58 -11.89 -9.66 9.05
CA ASP A 58 -10.53 -10.17 9.13
C ASP A 58 -9.72 -9.81 7.87
N GLU A 59 -8.43 -10.14 7.90
CA GLU A 59 -7.52 -9.88 6.78
C GLU A 59 -7.94 -10.57 5.49
N ALA A 60 -8.48 -11.80 5.56
CA ALA A 60 -8.88 -12.53 4.37
C ALA A 60 -10.04 -11.82 3.65
N GLU A 61 -11.00 -11.32 4.40
CA GLU A 61 -12.09 -10.50 3.87
C GLU A 61 -11.57 -9.17 3.31
N LEU A 62 -10.64 -8.50 4.02
CA LEU A 62 -10.02 -7.26 3.57
C LEU A 62 -9.34 -7.45 2.21
N LEU A 63 -8.51 -8.47 2.08
CA LEU A 63 -7.81 -8.78 0.83
C LEU A 63 -8.77 -9.18 -0.30
N LEU A 64 -9.81 -9.97 0.00
CA LEU A 64 -10.81 -10.36 -0.99
C LEU A 64 -11.65 -9.18 -1.47
N SER A 65 -12.09 -8.32 -0.57
CA SER A 65 -12.86 -7.12 -0.88
C SER A 65 -12.04 -6.14 -1.73
N PHE A 66 -10.78 -5.91 -1.34
CA PHE A 66 -9.85 -5.12 -2.13
C PHE A 66 -9.65 -5.70 -3.54
N LEU A 67 -9.36 -7.00 -3.67
CA LEU A 67 -9.17 -7.65 -4.97
C LEU A 67 -10.43 -7.59 -5.85
N ALA A 68 -11.61 -7.71 -5.26
CA ALA A 68 -12.86 -7.57 -5.99
C ALA A 68 -13.04 -6.16 -6.58
N HIS A 69 -12.67 -5.13 -5.82
CA HIS A 69 -12.66 -3.75 -6.29
C HIS A 69 -11.59 -3.53 -7.37
N TRP A 70 -10.35 -3.95 -7.10
CA TRP A 70 -9.20 -3.76 -7.97
C TRP A 70 -9.36 -4.45 -9.34
N HIS A 71 -9.90 -5.68 -9.34
CA HIS A 71 -10.08 -6.47 -10.56
C HIS A 71 -11.34 -6.10 -11.35
N ASN A 72 -12.22 -5.26 -10.79
CA ASN A 72 -13.40 -4.77 -11.49
C ASN A 72 -12.96 -3.87 -12.66
N PRO A 73 -13.42 -4.13 -13.91
CA PRO A 73 -13.03 -3.33 -15.07
C PRO A 73 -13.27 -1.82 -14.94
N SER A 74 -14.25 -1.41 -14.11
CA SER A 74 -14.55 0.01 -13.88
C SER A 74 -13.55 0.68 -12.92
N ASN A 75 -12.82 -0.10 -12.12
CA ASN A 75 -11.92 0.39 -11.07
C ASN A 75 -10.48 0.02 -11.32
N CYS A 76 -10.25 -1.01 -12.17
CA CYS A 76 -8.91 -1.49 -12.48
C CYS A 76 -8.03 -0.37 -13.04
N PRO A 77 -6.90 -0.06 -12.41
CA PRO A 77 -6.07 1.04 -12.88
C PRO A 77 -5.28 0.70 -14.14
N ASP A 78 -5.09 1.65 -15.04
CA ASP A 78 -4.08 1.57 -16.11
C ASP A 78 -2.68 1.85 -15.55
N VAL A 79 -2.61 2.73 -14.54
CA VAL A 79 -1.37 3.13 -13.86
C VAL A 79 -1.58 3.08 -12.36
N VAL A 80 -0.67 2.39 -11.67
CA VAL A 80 -0.57 2.42 -10.21
C VAL A 80 0.65 3.23 -9.79
N THR A 81 0.47 4.04 -8.77
CA THR A 81 1.53 4.87 -8.18
C THR A 81 1.41 4.91 -6.67
N GLY A 82 2.43 5.41 -6.01
CA GLY A 82 2.54 5.65 -4.58
C GLY A 82 4.00 5.92 -4.24
N TRP A 83 4.34 5.87 -2.98
CA TRP A 83 5.68 6.15 -2.50
C TRP A 83 6.42 4.87 -2.16
N ASN A 84 7.41 4.48 -2.96
CA ASN A 84 8.16 3.23 -2.83
C ASN A 84 7.30 1.96 -3.09
N THR A 85 6.22 2.11 -3.82
CA THR A 85 5.26 1.02 -4.09
C THR A 85 5.86 -0.14 -4.87
N THR A 86 6.83 0.13 -5.74
CA THR A 86 7.52 -0.89 -6.54
C THR A 86 8.29 -1.89 -5.67
N PHE A 87 8.82 -1.44 -4.54
CA PHE A 87 9.65 -2.27 -3.66
C PHE A 87 9.01 -2.59 -2.31
N PHE A 88 7.83 -2.03 -2.01
CA PHE A 88 7.13 -2.32 -0.76
C PHE A 88 5.68 -2.74 -0.99
N ASP A 89 4.78 -1.82 -1.30
CA ASP A 89 3.33 -2.10 -1.30
C ASP A 89 2.93 -3.22 -2.26
N ILE A 90 3.36 -3.14 -3.50
CA ILE A 90 2.99 -4.13 -4.52
C ILE A 90 3.56 -5.51 -4.22
N PRO A 91 4.87 -5.69 -3.97
CA PRO A 91 5.38 -7.02 -3.63
C PRO A 91 4.81 -7.54 -2.31
N TYR A 92 4.62 -6.68 -1.30
CA TYR A 92 4.02 -7.11 -0.05
C TYR A 92 2.59 -7.64 -0.25
N LEU A 93 1.75 -6.88 -0.95
CA LEU A 93 0.36 -7.29 -1.25
C LEU A 93 0.31 -8.60 -2.03
N ILE A 94 1.09 -8.74 -3.09
CA ILE A 94 1.10 -9.96 -3.91
C ILE A 94 1.52 -11.16 -3.08
N ASN A 95 2.62 -11.04 -2.32
CA ASN A 95 3.10 -12.11 -1.45
C ASN A 95 2.12 -12.42 -0.32
N ARG A 96 1.49 -11.41 0.27
CA ARG A 96 0.51 -11.60 1.34
C ARG A 96 -0.77 -12.25 0.83
N VAL A 97 -1.29 -11.79 -0.29
CA VAL A 97 -2.45 -12.43 -0.95
C VAL A 97 -2.14 -13.89 -1.30
N THR A 98 -0.96 -14.16 -1.85
CA THR A 98 -0.51 -15.52 -2.12
C THR A 98 -0.53 -16.38 -0.86
N LYS A 99 0.00 -15.86 0.24
CA LYS A 99 0.10 -16.57 1.52
C LYS A 99 -1.26 -16.84 2.18
N VAL A 100 -2.17 -15.87 2.12
CA VAL A 100 -3.47 -15.95 2.80
C VAL A 100 -4.55 -16.58 1.92
N LEU A 101 -4.58 -16.25 0.63
CA LEU A 101 -5.67 -16.61 -0.29
C LEU A 101 -5.23 -17.54 -1.44
N GLY A 102 -3.92 -17.73 -1.61
CA GLY A 102 -3.34 -18.57 -2.66
C GLY A 102 -3.07 -17.85 -3.98
N ASP A 103 -2.24 -18.48 -4.83
CA ASP A 103 -1.72 -17.92 -6.08
C ASP A 103 -2.79 -17.45 -7.05
N GLU A 104 -3.90 -18.19 -7.16
CA GLU A 104 -4.97 -17.84 -8.10
C GLU A 104 -5.64 -16.50 -7.72
N LYS A 105 -5.70 -16.16 -6.43
CA LYS A 105 -6.20 -14.88 -5.97
C LYS A 105 -5.17 -13.77 -6.18
N ALA A 106 -3.90 -14.05 -5.96
CA ALA A 106 -2.84 -13.09 -6.23
C ALA A 106 -2.81 -12.64 -7.70
N LYS A 107 -3.11 -13.52 -8.64
CA LYS A 107 -3.21 -13.19 -10.06
C LYS A 107 -4.30 -12.15 -10.38
N MET A 108 -5.29 -11.97 -9.50
CA MET A 108 -6.32 -10.93 -9.66
C MET A 108 -5.77 -9.50 -9.54
N MET A 109 -4.54 -9.32 -9.05
CA MET A 109 -3.83 -8.04 -9.12
C MET A 109 -3.60 -7.58 -10.58
N SER A 110 -3.59 -8.51 -11.54
CA SER A 110 -3.55 -8.21 -12.98
C SER A 110 -4.94 -8.37 -13.61
N PRO A 111 -5.39 -7.43 -14.48
CA PRO A 111 -6.64 -7.60 -15.24
C PRO A 111 -6.62 -8.84 -16.12
N TRP A 112 -5.44 -9.29 -16.54
CA TRP A 112 -5.25 -10.48 -17.37
C TRP A 112 -4.78 -11.70 -16.59
N LYS A 113 -4.78 -11.62 -15.25
CA LYS A 113 -4.34 -12.69 -14.33
C LYS A 113 -2.91 -13.17 -14.61
N HIS A 114 -2.06 -12.25 -15.03
CA HIS A 114 -0.68 -12.54 -15.33
C HIS A 114 0.25 -11.57 -14.56
N ILE A 115 0.96 -12.10 -13.58
CA ILE A 115 1.99 -11.43 -12.80
C ILE A 115 3.31 -12.17 -12.97
N ARG A 116 4.41 -11.44 -13.03
CA ARG A 116 5.74 -12.00 -13.15
C ARG A 116 6.65 -11.41 -12.08
N GLU A 117 7.22 -12.26 -11.26
CA GLU A 117 8.26 -11.87 -10.31
C GLU A 117 9.52 -11.40 -11.04
N ARG A 118 10.15 -10.38 -10.49
CA ARG A 118 11.43 -9.85 -10.96
C ARG A 118 12.32 -9.55 -9.76
N ILE A 119 13.60 -9.90 -9.90
CA ILE A 119 14.64 -9.48 -8.96
C ILE A 119 15.40 -8.30 -9.58
N VAL A 120 15.39 -7.19 -8.88
CA VAL A 120 16.08 -5.95 -9.29
C VAL A 120 17.22 -5.70 -8.31
N ARG A 121 18.40 -5.44 -8.83
CA ARG A 121 19.56 -5.06 -8.00
C ARG A 121 19.63 -3.55 -7.87
N ASP A 122 19.76 -3.09 -6.64
CA ASP A 122 20.02 -1.69 -6.35
C ASP A 122 21.50 -1.31 -6.65
N GLN A 123 21.83 -0.03 -6.45
CA GLN A 123 23.19 0.47 -6.64
C GLN A 123 24.23 -0.16 -5.69
N HIS A 124 23.79 -0.79 -4.61
CA HIS A 124 24.61 -1.51 -3.64
C HIS A 124 24.67 -3.02 -3.88
N GLN A 125 24.13 -3.49 -5.02
CA GLN A 125 24.00 -4.91 -5.39
C GLN A 125 23.06 -5.72 -4.49
N ASN A 126 22.23 -5.08 -3.65
CA ASN A 126 21.19 -5.78 -2.91
C ASN A 126 20.08 -6.20 -3.88
N GLU A 127 19.63 -7.42 -3.74
CA GLU A 127 18.51 -7.96 -4.51
C GLU A 127 17.19 -7.56 -3.86
N ASN A 128 16.31 -6.95 -4.65
CA ASN A 128 14.97 -6.56 -4.23
C ASN A 128 13.96 -7.28 -5.11
N GLN A 129 13.02 -7.96 -4.47
CA GLN A 129 11.89 -8.59 -5.14
C GLN A 129 10.89 -7.51 -5.57
N THR A 130 10.41 -7.61 -6.79
CA THR A 130 9.30 -6.81 -7.30
C THR A 130 8.47 -7.64 -8.27
N TYR A 131 7.34 -7.11 -8.71
CA TYR A 131 6.44 -7.79 -9.63
C TYR A 131 6.10 -6.91 -10.83
N GLU A 132 6.05 -7.51 -11.99
CA GLU A 132 5.46 -6.92 -13.18
C GLU A 132 4.01 -7.40 -13.26
N ILE A 133 3.07 -6.45 -13.25
CA ILE A 133 1.65 -6.72 -13.33
C ILE A 133 1.21 -6.44 -14.78
N THR A 134 0.93 -7.51 -15.52
CA THR A 134 0.53 -7.36 -16.92
C THR A 134 -0.80 -6.60 -17.01
N GLY A 135 -0.81 -5.53 -17.81
CA GLY A 135 -1.97 -4.65 -17.99
C GLY A 135 -1.99 -3.42 -17.07
N ILE A 136 -1.08 -3.32 -16.11
CA ILE A 136 -0.97 -2.16 -15.20
C ILE A 136 0.46 -1.64 -15.22
N GLN A 137 0.63 -0.37 -15.57
CA GLN A 137 1.93 0.29 -15.49
C GLN A 137 2.20 0.74 -14.05
N GLN A 138 3.32 0.32 -13.50
CA GLN A 138 3.79 0.82 -12.20
C GLN A 138 4.63 2.07 -12.41
N LEU A 139 4.30 3.14 -11.69
CA LEU A 139 4.97 4.42 -11.76
C LEU A 139 5.25 4.92 -10.35
N ASP A 140 6.35 4.46 -9.77
CA ASP A 140 6.72 4.80 -8.41
C ASP A 140 7.06 6.31 -8.28
N TYR A 141 6.31 6.99 -7.42
CA TYR A 141 6.48 8.44 -7.25
C TYR A 141 7.80 8.80 -6.58
N GLN A 142 8.33 7.93 -5.71
CA GLN A 142 9.65 8.13 -5.11
C GLN A 142 10.76 8.14 -6.17
N ASP A 143 10.70 7.23 -7.14
CA ASP A 143 11.70 7.15 -8.22
C ASP A 143 11.57 8.34 -9.18
N LEU A 144 10.34 8.74 -9.50
CA LEU A 144 10.10 9.95 -10.26
C LEU A 144 10.63 11.18 -9.54
N PHE A 145 10.37 11.26 -8.23
CA PHE A 145 10.87 12.37 -7.42
C PHE A 145 12.41 12.42 -7.43
N LYS A 146 13.07 11.30 -7.15
CA LYS A 146 14.55 11.21 -7.21
C LYS A 146 15.11 11.68 -8.56
N LYS A 147 14.42 11.36 -9.65
CA LYS A 147 14.86 11.66 -11.00
C LYS A 147 14.63 13.12 -11.41
N PHE A 148 13.54 13.74 -10.98
CA PHE A 148 13.09 15.03 -11.51
C PHE A 148 13.10 16.18 -10.49
N ALA A 149 13.26 15.88 -9.20
CA ALA A 149 13.20 16.91 -8.15
C ALA A 149 14.54 17.61 -7.87
N TYR A 150 15.36 17.80 -8.89
CA TYR A 150 16.65 18.48 -8.80
C TYR A 150 16.56 19.96 -8.30
N THR A 151 15.41 20.59 -8.41
CA THR A 151 15.15 21.93 -7.86
C THR A 151 15.20 21.98 -6.34
N TYR A 152 14.96 20.85 -5.66
CA TYR A 152 15.05 20.74 -4.21
C TYR A 152 16.46 20.36 -3.71
N GLY A 153 17.43 20.20 -4.62
CA GLY A 153 18.80 19.82 -4.30
C GLY A 153 18.93 18.37 -3.79
N LYS A 154 20.14 18.04 -3.33
CA LYS A 154 20.42 16.70 -2.77
C LYS A 154 19.76 16.58 -1.40
N GLN A 155 18.95 15.55 -1.24
CA GLN A 155 18.24 15.26 0.01
C GLN A 155 18.99 14.23 0.86
N GLU A 156 18.93 14.39 2.18
CA GLU A 156 19.52 13.46 3.15
C GLU A 156 18.71 12.16 3.27
N SER A 157 17.40 12.25 3.03
CA SER A 157 16.46 11.14 3.09
C SER A 157 15.42 11.24 1.98
N HIS A 158 14.98 10.08 1.49
CA HIS A 158 13.86 9.96 0.55
C HIS A 158 12.63 9.31 1.22
N LYS A 159 12.54 9.33 2.54
CA LYS A 159 11.33 8.95 3.26
C LYS A 159 10.22 9.95 2.94
N LEU A 160 8.99 9.45 2.80
CA LEU A 160 7.82 10.29 2.45
C LEU A 160 7.66 11.48 3.39
N ASP A 161 7.77 11.26 4.70
CA ASP A 161 7.64 12.32 5.71
C ASP A 161 8.64 13.47 5.49
N HIS A 162 9.94 13.12 5.31
CA HIS A 162 10.97 14.11 5.03
C HIS A 162 10.67 14.87 3.73
N MET A 163 10.26 14.18 2.69
CA MET A 163 9.98 14.81 1.40
C MET A 163 8.71 15.67 1.42
N ALA A 164 7.67 15.24 2.15
CA ALA A 164 6.47 16.04 2.36
C ALA A 164 6.81 17.34 3.09
N TYR A 165 7.66 17.29 4.11
CA TYR A 165 8.13 18.49 4.80
C TYR A 165 8.92 19.44 3.88
N VAL A 166 9.85 18.89 3.09
CA VAL A 166 10.68 19.70 2.18
C VAL A 166 9.86 20.39 1.08
N VAL A 167 8.84 19.70 0.56
CA VAL A 167 8.07 20.18 -0.61
C VAL A 167 6.84 20.96 -0.20
N LEU A 168 6.12 20.51 0.82
CA LEU A 168 4.81 21.02 1.22
C LEU A 168 4.84 21.74 2.57
N GLY A 169 5.88 21.54 3.38
CA GLY A 169 5.93 22.03 4.76
C GLY A 169 5.05 21.21 5.71
N GLU A 170 4.60 20.03 5.29
CA GLU A 170 3.72 19.14 6.04
C GLU A 170 4.48 17.92 6.57
N ASN A 171 4.12 17.47 7.76
CA ASN A 171 4.65 16.23 8.35
C ASN A 171 3.57 15.16 8.39
N LYS A 172 4.01 13.88 8.44
CA LYS A 172 3.13 12.76 8.71
C LYS A 172 2.45 12.96 10.07
N LEU A 173 1.17 12.63 10.19
CA LEU A 173 0.49 12.60 11.48
C LEU A 173 1.18 11.61 12.42
N SER A 174 1.47 12.03 13.65
CA SER A 174 2.06 11.15 14.66
C SER A 174 1.00 10.23 15.23
N TYR A 175 1.34 8.95 15.33
CA TYR A 175 0.53 7.94 16.03
C TYR A 175 1.08 7.60 17.42
N ASP A 176 2.02 8.40 17.93
CA ASP A 176 2.72 8.14 19.21
C ASP A 176 1.75 7.99 20.41
N GLU A 177 0.57 8.61 20.33
CA GLU A 177 -0.46 8.49 21.36
C GLU A 177 -1.09 7.07 21.45
N TYR A 178 -0.99 6.28 20.40
CA TYR A 178 -1.64 4.95 20.29
C TYR A 178 -0.68 3.78 20.53
N GLY A 179 0.60 4.04 20.80
CA GLY A 179 1.62 3.05 21.15
C GLY A 179 2.05 2.14 20.00
N SER A 180 1.15 1.39 19.41
CA SER A 180 1.35 0.61 18.18
C SER A 180 0.04 0.48 17.41
N LEU A 181 0.12 0.23 16.11
CA LEU A 181 -1.06 -0.01 15.25
C LEU A 181 -1.90 -1.21 15.73
N HIS A 182 -1.29 -2.16 16.44
CA HIS A 182 -1.99 -3.29 17.06
C HIS A 182 -2.91 -2.88 18.21
N VAL A 183 -2.58 -1.83 18.95
CA VAL A 183 -3.38 -1.38 20.11
C VAL A 183 -4.67 -0.72 19.64
N SER A 184 -4.66 -0.04 18.49
CA SER A 184 -5.85 0.62 17.95
C SER A 184 -6.92 -0.37 17.49
N THR A 185 -6.53 -1.56 16.99
CA THR A 185 -7.48 -2.62 16.63
C THR A 185 -8.04 -3.40 17.83
N SER A 186 -7.35 -3.38 18.99
CA SER A 186 -7.80 -4.10 20.19
C SER A 186 -8.65 -3.24 21.15
N LEU A 187 -8.62 -1.91 21.03
CA LEU A 187 -9.39 -1.02 21.90
C LEU A 187 -10.88 -0.94 21.53
N THR A 188 -11.24 -1.25 20.27
CA THR A 188 -12.64 -1.31 19.83
C THR A 188 -13.39 -2.56 20.33
N SER A 189 -12.70 -3.59 20.82
CA SER A 189 -13.31 -4.81 21.35
C SER A 189 -13.58 -4.80 22.88
N ARG A 190 -13.35 -3.67 23.59
CA ARG A 190 -13.49 -3.57 25.04
C ARG A 190 -14.52 -2.57 25.55
N SER A 191 -15.43 -2.10 24.71
CA SER A 191 -16.58 -1.31 25.16
C SER A 191 -17.87 -1.97 24.72
N LEU A 192 -18.23 -3.06 25.38
CA LEU A 192 -19.59 -3.57 25.64
C LEU A 192 -19.67 -4.00 27.09
#